data_be88142253caa7a3f6b06f9cb0ee1ca1
#
_entry.id   be88142253caa7a3f6b06f9cb0ee1ca1
#
_cell.length_a   1.000
_cell.length_b   1.000
_cell.length_c   1.000
_cell.angle_alpha   90.00
_cell.angle_beta   90.00
_cell.angle_gamma   90.00
#
_symmetry.space_group_name_H-M   'P 1'
#
loop_
_entity.id
_entity.type
_entity.pdbx_description
1 polymer ?
#
loop_
_entity_poly.entity_id
_entity_poly.type
_entity_poly.pdbx_seq_one_letter_code
_entity_poly.pdbx_strand_id
1 'polypeptide(L)'
;MKKIEHIGIAVKNLQTSNLLFASLFGKEPYKTEIVESEGVSTSFFQVGPNKIELLQGIAKENPISKFIDKKGEGIHHIAFEVDNIYHE
;
A
#
# COMPACT_ATOMS: atom_id res chain seq x y z
N MET A 1 9.21 11.80 -15.48
CA MET A 1 9.09 11.03 -14.24
C MET A 1 10.19 11.42 -13.28
N LYS A 2 9.86 11.73 -12.06
CA LYS A 2 10.83 12.19 -11.07
C LYS A 2 11.28 11.10 -10.12
N LYS A 3 10.35 10.32 -9.62
CA LYS A 3 10.67 9.31 -8.61
C LYS A 3 9.51 8.34 -8.47
N ILE A 4 9.75 7.26 -7.75
CA ILE A 4 8.67 6.39 -7.30
C ILE A 4 7.96 7.13 -6.17
N GLU A 5 6.67 7.41 -6.36
CA GLU A 5 5.88 8.14 -5.38
C GLU A 5 5.51 7.21 -4.22
N HIS A 6 4.98 6.03 -4.55
CA HIS A 6 4.74 5.02 -3.52
C HIS A 6 4.74 3.62 -4.11
N ILE A 7 4.89 2.64 -3.22
CA ILE A 7 4.80 1.23 -3.54
C ILE A 7 3.66 0.67 -2.71
N GLY A 8 2.68 0.04 -3.37
CA GLY A 8 1.54 -0.56 -2.70
C GLY A 8 1.75 -2.05 -2.52
N ILE A 9 1.65 -2.52 -1.29
CA ILE A 9 1.87 -3.93 -0.94
C ILE A 9 0.57 -4.50 -0.38
N ALA A 10 0.08 -5.56 -1.02
CA ALA A 10 -1.12 -6.25 -0.56
C ALA A 10 -0.75 -7.18 0.59
N VAL A 11 -1.49 -7.11 1.69
CA VAL A 11 -1.23 -7.91 2.88
C VAL A 11 -2.51 -8.59 3.34
N LYS A 12 -2.36 -9.74 3.99
CA LYS A 12 -3.50 -10.50 4.50
C LYS A 12 -4.09 -9.88 5.75
N ASN A 13 -3.25 -9.32 6.60
CA ASN A 13 -3.68 -8.75 7.88
C ASN A 13 -2.91 -7.47 8.12
N LEU A 14 -3.62 -6.35 8.03
CA LEU A 14 -2.98 -5.05 8.12
C LEU A 14 -2.36 -4.82 9.50
N GLN A 15 -3.06 -5.24 10.56
CA GLN A 15 -2.57 -5.03 11.92
C GLN A 15 -1.23 -5.75 12.14
N THR A 16 -1.15 -7.00 11.75
CA THR A 16 0.08 -7.79 11.87
C THR A 16 1.20 -7.21 11.01
N SER A 17 0.86 -6.83 9.78
CA SER A 17 1.84 -6.28 8.86
C SER A 17 2.34 -4.91 9.30
N ASN A 18 1.47 -4.09 9.91
CA ASN A 18 1.89 -2.82 10.48
C ASN A 18 2.98 -3.01 11.53
N LEU A 19 2.82 -4.01 12.39
CA LEU A 19 3.82 -4.28 13.42
C LEU A 19 5.15 -4.68 12.79
N LEU A 20 5.10 -5.54 11.78
CA LEU A 20 6.30 -5.99 11.09
C LEU A 20 7.02 -4.82 10.42
N PHE A 21 6.30 -4.04 9.65
CA PHE A 21 6.91 -2.95 8.90
C PHE A 21 7.34 -1.80 9.80
N ALA A 22 6.63 -1.55 10.90
CA ALA A 22 7.07 -0.57 11.88
C ALA A 22 8.42 -0.97 12.49
N SER A 23 8.58 -2.26 12.75
CA SER A 23 9.85 -2.79 13.26
C SER A 23 10.97 -2.63 12.25
N LEU A 24 10.69 -2.94 10.97
CA LEU A 24 11.69 -2.84 9.90
C LEU A 24 12.12 -1.40 9.65
N PHE A 25 11.17 -0.47 9.66
CA PHE A 25 11.46 0.92 9.33
C PHE A 25 11.83 1.76 10.56
N GLY A 26 11.62 1.22 11.76
CA GLY A 26 11.90 1.94 12.98
C GLY A 26 10.95 3.09 13.25
N LYS A 27 9.73 3.02 12.71
CA LYS A 27 8.72 4.06 12.89
C LYS A 27 7.33 3.51 12.64
N GLU A 28 6.33 4.17 13.24
CA GLU A 28 4.94 3.80 13.03
C GLU A 28 4.43 4.36 11.70
N PRO A 29 3.32 3.83 11.19
CA PRO A 29 2.71 4.46 10.02
C PRO A 29 2.26 5.88 10.36
N TYR A 30 2.41 6.80 9.41
CA TYR A 30 2.00 8.18 9.67
C TYR A 30 0.51 8.38 9.38
N LYS A 31 -0.13 7.41 8.75
CA LYS A 31 -1.54 7.51 8.40
C LYS A 31 -2.11 6.11 8.22
N THR A 32 -3.30 5.89 8.77
CA THR A 32 -4.07 4.68 8.50
C THR A 32 -5.48 5.13 8.13
N GLU A 33 -6.13 4.38 7.25
CA GLU A 33 -7.45 4.80 6.81
C GLU A 33 -8.23 3.62 6.25
N ILE A 34 -9.56 3.70 6.35
CA ILE A 34 -10.46 2.76 5.71
C ILE A 34 -11.12 3.51 4.57
N VAL A 35 -10.93 3.01 3.35
CA VAL A 35 -11.53 3.61 2.17
C VAL A 35 -12.70 2.74 1.77
N GLU A 36 -13.87 3.04 2.33
CA GLU A 36 -15.05 2.18 2.18
C GLU A 36 -15.51 2.05 0.74
N SER A 37 -15.40 3.13 -0.03
CA SER A 37 -15.78 3.09 -1.44
C SER A 37 -14.94 2.10 -2.24
N GLU A 38 -13.73 1.81 -1.80
CA GLU A 38 -12.84 0.87 -2.46
C GLU A 38 -12.72 -0.45 -1.71
N GLY A 39 -13.32 -0.52 -0.53
CA GLY A 39 -13.32 -1.73 0.27
C GLY A 39 -11.95 -2.15 0.77
N VAL A 40 -11.11 -1.18 1.14
CA VAL A 40 -9.75 -1.47 1.61
C VAL A 40 -9.44 -0.72 2.89
N SER A 41 -8.55 -1.33 3.70
CA SER A 41 -7.90 -0.67 4.82
C SER A 41 -6.45 -0.45 4.42
N THR A 42 -5.91 0.73 4.70
CA THR A 42 -4.56 1.07 4.29
C THR A 42 -3.75 1.66 5.42
N SER A 43 -2.43 1.51 5.33
CA SER A 43 -1.46 2.15 6.22
C SER A 43 -0.34 2.71 5.36
N PHE A 44 0.16 3.88 5.73
CA PHE A 44 1.22 4.54 4.98
C PHE A 44 2.45 4.75 5.86
N PHE A 45 3.61 4.36 5.34
CA PHE A 45 4.90 4.61 5.97
C PHE A 45 5.72 5.53 5.06
N GLN A 46 6.48 6.44 5.66
CA GLN A 46 7.41 7.27 4.91
C GLN A 46 8.80 6.66 5.04
N VAL A 47 9.41 6.31 3.90
CA VAL A 47 10.73 5.70 3.87
C VAL A 47 11.61 6.54 2.96
N GLY A 48 12.37 7.46 3.56
CA GLY A 48 13.12 8.43 2.79
C GLY A 48 12.17 9.27 1.93
N PRO A 49 12.43 9.42 0.64
CA PRO A 49 11.55 10.20 -0.24
C PRO A 49 10.34 9.42 -0.73
N ASN A 50 10.24 8.13 -0.40
CA ASN A 50 9.18 7.27 -0.93
C ASN A 50 8.18 6.91 0.15
N LYS A 51 7.00 6.51 -0.30
CA LYS A 51 5.94 6.04 0.61
C LYS A 51 5.68 4.58 0.36
N ILE A 52 5.48 3.84 1.44
CA ILE A 52 5.07 2.44 1.38
C ILE A 52 3.63 2.37 1.87
N GLU A 53 2.75 1.85 1.02
CA GLU A 53 1.33 1.71 1.36
C GLU A 53 1.01 0.23 1.53
N LEU A 54 0.51 -0.15 2.70
CA LEU A 54 0.02 -1.51 2.93
C LEU A 54 -1.48 -1.50 2.71
N LEU A 55 -1.99 -2.52 2.00
CA LEU A 55 -3.41 -2.60 1.65
C LEU A 55 -3.98 -3.95 2.04
N GLN A 56 -5.11 -3.93 2.75
CA GLN A 56 -5.88 -5.13 3.06
C GLN A 56 -7.28 -4.97 2.51
N GLY A 57 -7.75 -5.96 1.72
CA GLY A 57 -9.12 -5.95 1.25
C GLY A 57 -10.09 -6.29 2.37
N ILE A 58 -11.23 -5.60 2.43
CA ILE A 58 -12.22 -5.82 3.47
C ILE A 58 -13.15 -6.99 3.12
N ALA A 59 -13.53 -7.10 1.85
CA ALA A 59 -14.44 -8.16 1.40
C ALA A 59 -13.76 -9.07 0.41
N LYS A 60 -14.30 -10.28 0.25
CA LYS A 60 -13.72 -11.28 -0.66
C LYS A 60 -13.67 -10.83 -2.11
N GLU A 61 -14.65 -10.05 -2.53
CA GLU A 61 -14.72 -9.58 -3.92
C GLU A 61 -13.79 -8.42 -4.21
N ASN A 62 -13.18 -7.86 -3.18
CA ASN A 62 -12.27 -6.74 -3.36
C ASN A 62 -11.07 -7.14 -4.20
N PRO A 63 -10.60 -6.27 -5.11
CA PRO A 63 -9.44 -6.60 -5.94
C PRO A 63 -8.19 -6.97 -5.15
N ILE A 64 -7.97 -6.36 -4.00
CA ILE A 64 -6.81 -6.70 -3.15
C ILE A 64 -6.97 -8.11 -2.59
N SER A 65 -8.19 -8.45 -2.12
CA SER A 65 -8.46 -9.80 -1.62
C SER A 65 -8.24 -10.84 -2.72
N LYS A 66 -8.69 -10.55 -3.93
CA LYS A 66 -8.50 -11.45 -5.07
C LYS A 66 -7.03 -11.59 -5.44
N PHE A 67 -6.29 -10.50 -5.35
CA PHE A 67 -4.85 -10.54 -5.59
C PHE A 67 -4.16 -11.47 -4.59
N ILE A 68 -4.52 -11.35 -3.31
CA ILE A 68 -3.98 -12.20 -2.25
C ILE A 68 -4.31 -13.67 -2.51
N ASP A 69 -5.56 -13.95 -2.90
CA ASP A 69 -5.98 -15.33 -3.17
C ASP A 69 -5.18 -15.96 -4.31
N LYS A 70 -4.86 -15.19 -5.33
CA LYS A 70 -4.15 -15.72 -6.49
C LYS A 70 -2.64 -15.72 -6.32
N LYS A 71 -2.09 -14.69 -5.73
CA LYS A 71 -0.64 -14.47 -5.73
C LYS A 71 -0.01 -14.42 -4.36
N GLY A 72 -0.83 -14.38 -3.31
CA GLY A 72 -0.31 -14.21 -1.96
C GLY A 72 0.05 -12.76 -1.71
N GLU A 73 0.72 -12.52 -0.58
CA GLU A 73 1.14 -11.18 -0.21
C GLU A 73 2.28 -10.72 -1.10
N GLY A 74 2.30 -9.44 -1.43
CA GLY A 74 3.38 -8.90 -2.24
C GLY A 74 3.05 -7.55 -2.83
N ILE A 75 3.95 -7.06 -3.66
CA ILE A 75 3.78 -5.77 -4.31
C ILE A 75 2.60 -5.84 -5.26
N HIS A 76 1.64 -4.95 -5.05
CA HIS A 76 0.44 -4.87 -5.88
C HIS A 76 0.59 -3.80 -6.97
N HIS A 77 1.19 -2.67 -6.62
CA HIS A 77 1.37 -1.60 -7.60
C HIS A 77 2.52 -0.68 -7.19
N ILE A 78 3.02 0.05 -8.18
CA ILE A 78 4.04 1.08 -7.99
C ILE A 78 3.52 2.32 -8.69
N ALA A 79 3.50 3.44 -7.97
CA ALA A 79 3.08 4.72 -8.54
C ALA A 79 4.29 5.62 -8.70
N PHE A 80 4.32 6.34 -9.82
CA PHE A 80 5.43 7.23 -10.15
C PHE A 80 4.98 8.67 -10.12
N GLU A 81 5.86 9.55 -9.66
CA GLU A 81 5.63 10.98 -9.72
C GLU A 81 6.14 11.48 -11.07
N VAL A 82 5.33 12.25 -11.79
CA VAL A 82 5.69 12.80 -13.09
C VAL A 82 5.50 14.31 -13.09
N ASP A 83 6.26 15.00 -13.95
CA ASP A 83 6.18 16.46 -14.01
C ASP A 83 4.88 16.93 -14.65
N ASN A 84 4.49 16.31 -15.76
CA ASN A 84 3.30 16.72 -16.47
C ASN A 84 2.77 15.54 -17.27
N ILE A 85 1.72 14.90 -16.73
CA ILE A 85 1.18 13.69 -17.36
C ILE A 85 0.49 13.95 -18.68
N TYR A 86 0.12 15.19 -18.94
CA TYR A 86 -0.56 15.52 -20.19
C TYR A 86 0.39 15.62 -21.37
N HIS A 87 1.66 15.64 -21.12
CA HIS A 87 2.67 15.61 -22.17
C HIS A 87 3.20 14.20 -22.41
N GLU A 88 2.79 13.28 -21.57
CA GLU A 88 3.18 11.89 -21.70
C GLU A 88 2.29 11.17 -22.72
#